data_3753c721e2085d3a3cf09cda79a16f82
#
_entry.id   3753c721e2085d3a3cf09cda79a16f82
#
_cell.length_a   1.000
_cell.length_b   1.000
_cell.length_c   1.000
_cell.angle_alpha   90.00
_cell.angle_beta   90.00
_cell.angle_gamma   90.00
#
_symmetry.space_group_name_H-M   'P 1'
#
loop_
_entity.id
_entity.type
_entity.pdbx_description
1 polymer ?
#
loop_
_entity_poly.entity_id
_entity_poly.type
_entity_poly.pdbx_seq_one_letter_code
_entity_poly.pdbx_strand_id
1 'polypeptide(L)'
;MKPVQSGQLGLGGASWFDLADRVTGDVRRVFLWVPPVPAPEQGWPSLTMTDGNAVITTAIDAMRAQASYPTGTNLGWGVLIAVGYPTDDAYDPFRRSWDLGPPPGASYPPFWPDTPEVRTGGGAEMARFILEDALPFVGEQVKLDPDQRALFGHSFGGLFALWLLFTQPGAFRRWIAASPAITWEDSFLLAHRDDFDPAGRDLTVHLSAGEWEGDDLAPFQIGAEDAAQRLTDKAKTRTIAAAHQMAQHLNAVPGVTASYETYPGETHMSVLPVAVNRALHCAFALKKSPPEA
;
A
#
# COMPACT_ATOMS: atom_id res chain seq x y z
N MET A 1 12.75 11.64 -16.40
CA MET A 1 13.80 10.98 -15.57
C MET A 1 14.44 9.85 -16.37
N LYS A 2 15.72 9.54 -16.19
CA LYS A 2 16.36 8.37 -16.83
C LYS A 2 16.56 7.27 -15.79
N PRO A 3 16.28 5.99 -16.12
CA PRO A 3 16.58 4.89 -15.21
C PRO A 3 18.11 4.75 -15.03
N VAL A 4 18.53 4.45 -13.81
CA VAL A 4 19.91 4.06 -13.49
C VAL A 4 20.18 2.65 -14.01
N GLN A 5 19.18 1.76 -13.87
CA GLN A 5 19.23 0.39 -14.35
C GLN A 5 17.81 -0.08 -14.75
N SER A 6 17.72 -1.02 -15.69
CA SER A 6 16.46 -1.62 -16.12
C SER A 6 16.62 -3.09 -16.48
N GLY A 7 15.53 -3.88 -16.38
CA GLY A 7 15.49 -5.29 -16.73
C GLY A 7 14.07 -5.82 -16.80
N GLN A 8 13.93 -7.09 -17.19
CA GLN A 8 12.67 -7.83 -17.23
C GLN A 8 12.59 -8.83 -16.09
N LEU A 9 11.40 -8.98 -15.50
CA LEU A 9 11.16 -9.92 -14.40
C LEU A 9 10.92 -11.37 -14.85
N GLY A 10 10.89 -11.65 -16.15
CA GLY A 10 10.51 -12.96 -16.69
C GLY A 10 9.02 -13.26 -16.67
N LEU A 11 8.18 -12.33 -16.20
CA LEU A 11 6.72 -12.36 -16.28
C LEU A 11 6.29 -11.49 -17.46
N GLY A 12 5.57 -12.04 -18.42
CA GLY A 12 5.18 -11.31 -19.65
C GLY A 12 4.58 -9.93 -19.32
N GLY A 13 5.15 -8.88 -19.89
CA GLY A 13 4.75 -7.48 -19.66
C GLY A 13 5.31 -6.83 -18.40
N ALA A 14 6.09 -7.54 -17.57
CA ALA A 14 6.70 -7.01 -16.36
C ALA A 14 8.12 -6.49 -16.63
N SER A 15 8.42 -5.33 -16.07
CA SER A 15 9.75 -4.69 -16.10
C SER A 15 10.04 -4.06 -14.75
N TRP A 16 11.31 -3.80 -14.47
CA TRP A 16 11.73 -2.99 -13.34
C TRP A 16 12.76 -1.94 -13.79
N PHE A 17 12.79 -0.84 -13.07
CA PHE A 17 13.67 0.30 -13.34
C PHE A 17 14.20 0.84 -12.02
N ASP A 18 15.52 0.91 -11.89
CA ASP A 18 16.14 1.58 -10.75
C ASP A 18 16.25 3.09 -11.09
N LEU A 19 15.43 3.89 -10.40
CA LEU A 19 15.34 5.32 -10.61
C LEU A 19 16.03 6.06 -9.47
N ALA A 20 16.94 6.96 -9.81
CA ALA A 20 17.50 7.89 -8.84
C ALA A 20 16.49 9.01 -8.58
N ASP A 21 16.16 9.22 -7.31
CA ASP A 21 15.39 10.37 -6.85
C ASP A 21 16.11 11.66 -7.29
N ARG A 22 15.43 12.55 -7.98
CA ARG A 22 16.04 13.75 -8.55
C ARG A 22 16.49 14.79 -7.51
N VAL A 23 16.02 14.67 -6.25
CA VAL A 23 16.37 15.60 -5.16
C VAL A 23 17.39 14.99 -4.23
N THR A 24 17.18 13.75 -3.76
CA THR A 24 18.05 13.09 -2.80
C THR A 24 19.16 12.27 -3.45
N GLY A 25 18.95 11.81 -4.68
CA GLY A 25 19.83 10.88 -5.39
C GLY A 25 19.66 9.42 -4.97
N ASP A 26 18.79 9.13 -4.00
CA ASP A 26 18.52 7.77 -3.54
C ASP A 26 17.87 6.95 -4.66
N VAL A 27 18.36 5.73 -4.83
CA VAL A 27 17.84 4.83 -5.86
C VAL A 27 16.70 3.99 -5.31
N ARG A 28 15.54 4.05 -5.96
CA ARG A 28 14.39 3.18 -5.68
C ARG A 28 14.03 2.36 -6.90
N ARG A 29 13.59 1.13 -6.70
CA ARG A 29 13.16 0.24 -7.79
C ARG A 29 11.68 0.43 -8.06
N VAL A 30 11.34 0.80 -9.30
CA VAL A 30 9.97 0.88 -9.79
C VAL A 30 9.69 -0.35 -10.65
N PHE A 31 8.75 -1.16 -10.20
CA PHE A 31 8.23 -2.28 -10.95
C PHE A 31 7.02 -1.80 -11.76
N LEU A 32 6.92 -2.24 -13.00
CA LEU A 32 5.84 -1.92 -13.92
C LEU A 32 5.33 -3.20 -14.58
N TRP A 33 4.04 -3.40 -14.55
CA TRP A 33 3.38 -4.40 -15.38
C TRP A 33 2.23 -3.76 -16.17
N VAL A 34 2.22 -4.02 -17.46
CA VAL A 34 1.21 -3.50 -18.40
C VAL A 34 0.36 -4.67 -18.91
N PRO A 35 -0.99 -4.57 -18.92
CA PRO A 35 -1.86 -5.61 -19.43
C PRO A 35 -1.57 -5.97 -20.87
N PRO A 36 -1.63 -7.27 -21.25
CA PRO A 36 -1.36 -7.73 -22.63
C PRO A 36 -2.59 -7.57 -23.56
N VAL A 37 -3.33 -6.50 -23.40
CA VAL A 37 -4.53 -6.17 -24.21
C VAL A 37 -4.45 -4.70 -24.63
N PRO A 38 -5.24 -4.28 -25.66
CA PRO A 38 -5.24 -2.88 -26.12
C PRO A 38 -5.60 -1.91 -25.00
N ALA A 39 -4.87 -0.79 -24.93
CA ALA A 39 -5.13 0.26 -23.96
C ALA A 39 -6.49 0.94 -24.19
N PRO A 40 -7.21 1.31 -23.14
CA PRO A 40 -8.39 2.17 -23.25
C PRO A 40 -8.00 3.55 -23.85
N GLU A 41 -8.93 4.19 -24.53
CA GLU A 41 -8.69 5.49 -25.16
C GLU A 41 -8.27 6.57 -24.14
N GLN A 42 -8.91 6.60 -22.96
CA GLN A 42 -8.58 7.52 -21.87
C GLN A 42 -7.26 7.19 -21.16
N GLY A 43 -6.68 6.02 -21.39
CA GLY A 43 -5.55 5.47 -20.66
C GLY A 43 -5.95 4.40 -19.64
N TRP A 44 -4.97 3.78 -19.01
CA TRP A 44 -5.17 2.70 -18.06
C TRP A 44 -5.49 3.22 -16.65
N PRO A 45 -6.47 2.64 -15.95
CA PRO A 45 -6.51 2.73 -14.51
C PRO A 45 -5.25 2.11 -13.92
N SER A 46 -4.76 2.62 -12.79
CA SER A 46 -3.50 2.14 -12.21
C SER A 46 -3.58 1.92 -10.70
N LEU A 47 -2.83 0.92 -10.23
CA LEU A 47 -2.60 0.65 -8.81
C LEU A 47 -1.11 0.83 -8.52
N THR A 48 -0.80 1.83 -7.70
CA THR A 48 0.55 2.02 -7.13
C THR A 48 0.62 1.30 -5.79
N MET A 49 1.71 0.57 -5.55
CA MET A 49 1.91 -0.22 -4.33
C MET A 49 3.25 0.12 -3.69
N THR A 50 3.29 0.23 -2.39
CA THR A 50 4.55 0.27 -1.62
C THR A 50 5.08 -1.14 -1.38
N ASP A 51 6.31 -1.27 -0.87
CA ASP A 51 6.98 -2.56 -0.66
C ASP A 51 7.01 -3.44 -1.93
N GLY A 52 7.37 -2.82 -3.06
CA GLY A 52 7.23 -3.38 -4.40
C GLY A 52 7.79 -4.78 -4.59
N ASN A 53 8.94 -5.07 -3.96
CA ASN A 53 9.58 -6.39 -4.00
C ASN A 53 8.69 -7.50 -3.42
N ALA A 54 7.92 -7.19 -2.36
CA ALA A 54 7.06 -8.17 -1.70
C ALA A 54 5.72 -8.39 -2.41
N VAL A 55 5.22 -7.41 -3.19
CA VAL A 55 3.82 -7.42 -3.64
C VAL A 55 3.63 -7.60 -5.14
N ILE A 56 4.60 -7.19 -5.97
CA ILE A 56 4.39 -7.07 -7.42
C ILE A 56 4.06 -8.39 -8.11
N THR A 57 4.74 -9.46 -7.77
CA THR A 57 4.54 -10.79 -8.39
C THR A 57 3.17 -11.36 -8.03
N THR A 58 2.75 -11.23 -6.76
CA THR A 58 1.40 -11.63 -6.31
C THR A 58 0.32 -10.84 -7.04
N ALA A 59 0.49 -9.53 -7.20
CA ALA A 59 -0.46 -8.69 -7.92
C ALA A 59 -0.56 -9.07 -9.40
N ILE A 60 0.56 -9.33 -10.07
CA ILE A 60 0.57 -9.74 -11.48
C ILE A 60 -0.15 -11.07 -11.67
N ASP A 61 0.17 -12.07 -10.86
CA ASP A 61 -0.44 -13.39 -11.00
C ASP A 61 -1.93 -13.38 -10.68
N ALA A 62 -2.34 -12.67 -9.62
CA ALA A 62 -3.74 -12.49 -9.28
C ALA A 62 -4.50 -11.73 -10.39
N MET A 63 -3.92 -10.67 -10.97
CA MET A 63 -4.51 -9.92 -12.07
C MET A 63 -4.70 -10.81 -13.31
N ARG A 64 -3.66 -11.52 -13.73
CA ARG A 64 -3.69 -12.39 -14.92
C ARG A 64 -4.72 -13.51 -14.79
N ALA A 65 -4.83 -14.10 -13.61
CA ALA A 65 -5.79 -15.17 -13.35
C ALA A 65 -7.25 -14.70 -13.40
N GLN A 66 -7.51 -13.46 -13.00
CA GLN A 66 -8.87 -12.96 -12.76
C GLN A 66 -9.40 -12.04 -13.86
N ALA A 67 -8.61 -11.08 -14.35
CA ALA A 67 -9.08 -10.09 -15.31
C ALA A 67 -9.39 -10.68 -16.69
N SER A 68 -8.93 -11.91 -16.98
CA SER A 68 -9.33 -12.68 -18.16
C SER A 68 -10.78 -13.22 -18.06
N TYR A 69 -11.39 -13.18 -16.88
CA TYR A 69 -12.74 -13.71 -16.60
C TYR A 69 -13.63 -12.66 -15.91
N PRO A 70 -13.79 -11.46 -16.50
CA PRO A 70 -14.41 -10.32 -15.83
C PRO A 70 -15.85 -10.54 -15.38
N THR A 71 -16.61 -11.40 -16.08
CA THR A 71 -17.98 -11.74 -15.71
C THR A 71 -18.07 -12.62 -14.46
N GLY A 72 -17.02 -13.38 -14.17
CA GLY A 72 -16.95 -14.23 -12.97
C GLY A 72 -16.25 -13.56 -11.78
N THR A 73 -15.41 -12.58 -12.05
CA THR A 73 -14.57 -11.97 -11.01
C THR A 73 -14.89 -10.50 -10.73
N ASN A 74 -15.63 -9.84 -11.63
CA ASN A 74 -15.86 -8.39 -11.63
C ASN A 74 -14.55 -7.56 -11.68
N LEU A 75 -13.41 -8.16 -12.08
CA LEU A 75 -12.12 -7.50 -12.17
C LEU A 75 -11.81 -7.10 -13.62
N GLY A 76 -11.51 -5.82 -13.82
CA GLY A 76 -10.99 -5.28 -15.08
C GLY A 76 -9.46 -5.27 -15.12
N TRP A 77 -8.90 -5.00 -16.31
CA TRP A 77 -7.48 -4.81 -16.49
C TRP A 77 -7.04 -3.42 -16.01
N GLY A 78 -5.82 -3.34 -15.47
CA GLY A 78 -5.18 -2.11 -15.07
C GLY A 78 -3.66 -2.25 -14.98
N VAL A 79 -2.96 -1.14 -15.02
CA VAL A 79 -1.49 -1.09 -14.88
C VAL A 79 -1.11 -1.24 -13.42
N LEU A 80 -0.14 -2.12 -13.15
CA LEU A 80 0.42 -2.32 -11.82
C LEU A 80 1.78 -1.62 -11.74
N ILE A 81 1.92 -0.77 -10.72
CA ILE A 81 3.12 -0.01 -10.42
C ILE A 81 3.48 -0.34 -8.98
N ALA A 82 4.73 -0.71 -8.70
CA ALA A 82 5.14 -0.91 -7.33
C ALA A 82 6.50 -0.27 -7.08
N VAL A 83 6.64 0.41 -5.94
CA VAL A 83 7.87 1.06 -5.53
C VAL A 83 8.50 0.26 -4.42
N GLY A 84 9.74 -0.14 -4.65
CA GLY A 84 10.55 -0.94 -3.73
C GLY A 84 12.02 -0.52 -3.80
N TYR A 85 12.90 -1.47 -3.61
CA TYR A 85 14.32 -1.24 -3.41
C TYR A 85 15.17 -2.11 -4.33
N PRO A 86 16.41 -1.67 -4.71
CA PRO A 86 17.32 -2.43 -5.56
C PRO A 86 17.97 -3.61 -4.80
N THR A 87 17.13 -4.51 -4.31
CA THR A 87 17.50 -5.76 -3.63
C THR A 87 16.66 -6.91 -4.17
N ASP A 88 17.10 -8.15 -3.96
CA ASP A 88 16.33 -9.36 -4.25
C ASP A 88 15.47 -9.80 -3.05
N ASP A 89 15.69 -9.23 -1.87
CA ASP A 89 14.86 -9.47 -0.70
C ASP A 89 13.46 -8.85 -0.84
N ALA A 90 12.48 -9.44 -0.18
CA ALA A 90 11.11 -8.93 -0.15
C ALA A 90 11.02 -7.54 0.48
N TYR A 91 11.90 -7.22 1.42
CA TYR A 91 11.96 -5.94 2.12
C TYR A 91 13.39 -5.46 2.30
N ASP A 92 13.58 -4.14 2.26
CA ASP A 92 14.72 -3.45 2.85
C ASP A 92 14.23 -2.78 4.15
N PRO A 93 14.42 -3.39 5.32
CA PRO A 93 13.77 -2.94 6.55
C PRO A 93 14.20 -1.53 6.99
N PHE A 94 15.45 -1.13 6.69
CA PHE A 94 15.96 0.19 7.06
C PHE A 94 15.42 1.27 6.14
N ARG A 95 15.48 1.03 4.83
CA ARG A 95 15.00 2.00 3.84
C ARG A 95 13.49 2.15 3.90
N ARG A 96 12.74 1.05 4.02
CA ARG A 96 11.28 1.14 4.12
C ARG A 96 10.81 1.85 5.38
N SER A 97 11.53 1.72 6.50
CA SER A 97 11.19 2.44 7.73
C SER A 97 11.34 3.94 7.55
N TRP A 98 12.41 4.38 6.89
CA TRP A 98 12.59 5.78 6.51
C TRP A 98 11.51 6.23 5.54
N ASP A 99 11.41 5.58 4.39
CA ASP A 99 10.56 5.98 3.27
C ASP A 99 9.06 5.96 3.58
N LEU A 100 8.58 4.99 4.41
CA LEU A 100 7.17 4.83 4.72
C LEU A 100 6.77 5.40 6.07
N GLY A 101 7.75 5.85 6.87
CA GLY A 101 7.50 6.59 8.11
C GLY A 101 7.22 8.06 7.81
N PRO A 102 6.03 8.58 8.15
CA PRO A 102 5.74 10.01 7.96
C PRO A 102 6.61 10.92 8.83
N PRO A 103 6.80 12.20 8.44
CA PRO A 103 7.44 13.19 9.30
C PRO A 103 6.59 13.50 10.57
N PRO A 104 7.19 13.96 11.69
CA PRO A 104 8.57 14.47 11.77
C PRO A 104 9.65 13.41 11.84
N GLY A 105 9.31 12.15 12.06
CA GLY A 105 10.26 11.06 12.18
C GLY A 105 10.94 10.92 13.54
N ALA A 106 11.50 9.74 13.77
CA ALA A 106 12.23 9.39 14.97
C ALA A 106 13.35 8.38 14.67
N SER A 107 14.20 8.14 15.66
CA SER A 107 15.24 7.12 15.62
C SER A 107 14.98 6.08 16.71
N TYR A 108 15.15 4.81 16.36
CA TYR A 108 14.90 3.65 17.21
C TYR A 108 16.13 2.77 17.30
N PRO A 109 16.24 1.95 18.35
CA PRO A 109 17.29 0.94 18.42
C PRO A 109 17.33 0.06 17.16
N PRO A 110 18.50 -0.49 16.84
CA PRO A 110 18.65 -1.43 15.74
C PRO A 110 17.70 -2.62 15.83
N PHE A 111 17.22 -3.14 14.70
CA PHE A 111 16.41 -4.36 14.67
C PHE A 111 17.21 -5.59 15.12
N TRP A 112 18.51 -5.61 14.83
CA TRP A 112 19.43 -6.70 15.20
C TRP A 112 20.73 -6.11 15.71
N PRO A 113 21.49 -6.84 16.57
CA PRO A 113 22.83 -6.44 16.96
C PRO A 113 23.69 -6.10 15.73
N ASP A 114 24.56 -5.12 15.88
CA ASP A 114 25.52 -4.69 14.84
C ASP A 114 24.89 -4.11 13.53
N THR A 115 23.60 -3.76 13.56
CA THR A 115 22.94 -3.05 12.47
C THR A 115 22.70 -1.57 12.83
N PRO A 116 22.47 -0.70 11.82
CA PRO A 116 22.18 0.72 12.08
C PRO A 116 20.89 0.92 12.89
N GLU A 117 20.79 2.12 13.51
CA GLU A 117 19.51 2.59 14.05
C GLU A 117 18.43 2.61 12.98
N VAL A 118 17.21 2.30 13.40
CA VAL A 118 16.02 2.39 12.53
C VAL A 118 15.52 3.82 12.54
N ARG A 119 15.39 4.43 11.38
CA ARG A 119 14.94 5.81 11.25
C ARG A 119 13.62 5.87 10.49
N THR A 120 12.76 6.81 10.88
CA THR A 120 11.52 7.16 10.19
C THR A 120 11.54 8.64 9.84
N GLY A 121 10.62 9.11 8.98
CA GLY A 121 10.46 10.53 8.67
C GLY A 121 10.61 10.91 7.20
N GLY A 122 11.04 9.97 6.33
CA GLY A 122 11.22 10.20 4.89
C GLY A 122 9.94 10.09 4.05
N GLY A 123 8.76 9.92 4.68
CA GLY A 123 7.49 9.75 3.97
C GLY A 123 7.18 10.87 2.98
N ALA A 124 7.56 12.11 3.28
CA ALA A 124 7.39 13.23 2.36
C ALA A 124 8.28 13.12 1.10
N GLU A 125 9.50 12.61 1.26
CA GLU A 125 10.41 12.33 0.15
C GLU A 125 9.88 11.20 -0.73
N MET A 126 9.38 10.13 -0.12
CA MET A 126 8.76 9.00 -0.83
C MET A 126 7.50 9.43 -1.57
N ALA A 127 6.64 10.24 -0.96
CA ALA A 127 5.45 10.78 -1.60
C ALA A 127 5.81 11.60 -2.84
N ARG A 128 6.79 12.51 -2.71
CA ARG A 128 7.30 13.29 -3.82
C ARG A 128 7.89 12.39 -4.92
N PHE A 129 8.73 11.41 -4.55
CA PHE A 129 9.29 10.46 -5.51
C PHE A 129 8.20 9.72 -6.28
N ILE A 130 7.17 9.20 -5.60
CA ILE A 130 6.05 8.52 -6.26
C ILE A 130 5.35 9.47 -7.24
N LEU A 131 4.98 10.67 -6.79
CA LEU A 131 4.10 11.57 -7.53
C LEU A 131 4.82 12.35 -8.64
N GLU A 132 6.08 12.72 -8.41
CA GLU A 132 6.81 13.62 -9.29
C GLU A 132 7.92 12.93 -10.10
N ASP A 133 8.35 11.73 -9.69
CA ASP A 133 9.41 10.99 -10.37
C ASP A 133 8.87 9.68 -10.99
N ALA A 134 8.33 8.77 -10.17
CA ALA A 134 7.94 7.44 -10.62
C ALA A 134 6.70 7.45 -11.54
N LEU A 135 5.61 8.10 -11.14
CA LEU A 135 4.38 8.16 -11.95
C LEU A 135 4.58 8.91 -13.28
N PRO A 136 5.29 10.06 -13.36
CA PRO A 136 5.66 10.66 -14.63
C PRO A 136 6.51 9.75 -15.51
N PHE A 137 7.54 9.09 -14.95
CA PHE A 137 8.36 8.13 -15.69
C PHE A 137 7.52 6.99 -16.29
N VAL A 138 6.60 6.41 -15.50
CA VAL A 138 5.67 5.37 -15.99
C VAL A 138 4.74 5.94 -17.06
N GLY A 139 4.27 7.19 -16.93
CA GLY A 139 3.44 7.88 -17.91
C GLY A 139 4.11 8.05 -19.28
N GLU A 140 5.44 8.08 -19.33
CA GLU A 140 6.23 8.06 -20.59
C GLU A 140 6.25 6.66 -21.23
N GLN A 141 6.05 5.58 -20.46
CA GLN A 141 6.06 4.21 -20.95
C GLN A 141 4.66 3.74 -21.37
N VAL A 142 3.62 4.18 -20.66
CA VAL A 142 2.24 3.77 -20.88
C VAL A 142 1.26 4.87 -20.48
N LYS A 143 0.23 5.09 -21.31
CA LYS A 143 -0.81 6.09 -21.02
C LYS A 143 -1.64 5.65 -19.82
N LEU A 144 -1.61 6.45 -18.75
CA LEU A 144 -2.41 6.26 -17.53
C LEU A 144 -3.60 7.21 -17.52
N ASP A 145 -4.73 6.76 -16.98
CA ASP A 145 -5.87 7.61 -16.64
C ASP A 145 -5.59 8.28 -15.26
N PRO A 146 -5.41 9.62 -15.20
CA PRO A 146 -5.10 10.32 -13.97
C PRO A 146 -6.23 10.28 -12.95
N ASP A 147 -7.48 10.11 -13.39
CA ASP A 147 -8.67 10.07 -12.54
C ASP A 147 -8.95 8.67 -11.96
N GLN A 148 -8.21 7.65 -12.40
CA GLN A 148 -8.38 6.26 -11.98
C GLN A 148 -7.11 5.70 -11.33
N ARG A 149 -6.49 6.48 -10.46
CA ARG A 149 -5.30 6.07 -9.69
C ARG A 149 -5.70 5.52 -8.33
N ALA A 150 -5.05 4.42 -7.95
CA ALA A 150 -5.17 3.81 -6.62
C ALA A 150 -3.79 3.68 -5.96
N LEU A 151 -3.76 3.76 -4.61
CA LEU A 151 -2.58 3.49 -3.80
C LEU A 151 -2.86 2.38 -2.80
N PHE A 152 -1.96 1.39 -2.73
CA PHE A 152 -1.97 0.31 -1.74
C PHE A 152 -0.72 0.35 -0.87
N GLY A 153 -0.91 0.09 0.42
CA GLY A 153 0.17 -0.15 1.36
C GLY A 153 -0.24 -1.09 2.48
N HIS A 154 0.73 -1.86 2.99
CA HIS A 154 0.57 -2.77 4.11
C HIS A 154 1.43 -2.32 5.29
N SER A 155 0.91 -2.44 6.53
CA SER A 155 1.66 -2.10 7.75
C SER A 155 2.13 -0.64 7.74
N PHE A 156 3.44 -0.37 7.73
CA PHE A 156 4.00 0.97 7.50
C PHE A 156 3.58 1.56 6.15
N GLY A 157 3.45 0.73 5.10
CA GLY A 157 2.89 1.17 3.83
C GLY A 157 1.44 1.61 3.94
N GLY A 158 0.66 0.96 4.82
CA GLY A 158 -0.70 1.36 5.16
C GLY A 158 -0.76 2.68 5.95
N LEU A 159 0.17 2.86 6.90
CA LEU A 159 0.36 4.14 7.60
C LEU A 159 0.70 5.27 6.61
N PHE A 160 1.66 5.03 5.72
CA PHE A 160 2.02 5.97 4.66
C PHE A 160 0.84 6.32 3.75
N ALA A 161 0.06 5.32 3.33
CA ALA A 161 -1.09 5.55 2.47
C ALA A 161 -2.15 6.44 3.14
N LEU A 162 -2.44 6.21 4.43
CA LEU A 162 -3.37 7.04 5.19
C LEU A 162 -2.81 8.45 5.46
N TRP A 163 -1.53 8.56 5.78
CA TRP A 163 -0.90 9.87 5.95
C TRP A 163 -0.94 10.68 4.65
N LEU A 164 -0.64 10.05 3.52
CA LEU A 164 -0.70 10.72 2.21
C LEU A 164 -2.14 11.08 1.82
N LEU A 165 -3.12 10.24 2.14
CA LEU A 165 -4.54 10.59 1.99
C LEU A 165 -4.89 11.88 2.73
N PHE A 166 -4.46 12.01 3.98
CA PHE A 166 -4.79 13.17 4.82
C PHE A 166 -4.05 14.43 4.40
N THR A 167 -2.85 14.31 3.86
CA THR A 167 -2.03 15.47 3.48
C THR A 167 -2.17 15.87 2.02
N GLN A 168 -2.47 14.92 1.13
CA GLN A 168 -2.58 15.12 -0.33
C GLN A 168 -3.75 14.31 -0.93
N PRO A 169 -5.01 14.57 -0.56
CA PRO A 169 -6.17 13.77 -0.98
C PRO A 169 -6.36 13.72 -2.50
N GLY A 170 -5.80 14.69 -3.22
CA GLY A 170 -5.84 14.75 -4.67
C GLY A 170 -4.91 13.81 -5.42
N ALA A 171 -3.97 13.15 -4.72
CA ALA A 171 -2.95 12.33 -5.36
C ALA A 171 -3.53 11.03 -5.97
N PHE A 172 -4.49 10.42 -5.28
CA PHE A 172 -5.16 9.20 -5.72
C PHE A 172 -6.67 9.29 -5.48
N ARG A 173 -7.44 8.50 -6.22
CA ARG A 173 -8.89 8.40 -6.03
C ARG A 173 -9.28 7.26 -5.08
N ARG A 174 -8.48 6.18 -5.06
CA ARG A 174 -8.72 5.00 -4.23
C ARG A 174 -7.52 4.74 -3.36
N TRP A 175 -7.78 4.50 -2.09
CA TRP A 175 -6.77 4.33 -1.05
C TRP A 175 -7.01 3.01 -0.34
N ILE A 176 -6.00 2.16 -0.32
CA ILE A 176 -6.11 0.81 0.26
C ILE A 176 -5.01 0.64 1.30
N ALA A 177 -5.40 0.49 2.56
CA ALA A 177 -4.50 0.35 3.69
C ALA A 177 -4.77 -0.97 4.41
N ALA A 178 -3.88 -1.95 4.19
CA ALA A 178 -3.95 -3.25 4.84
C ALA A 178 -3.13 -3.24 6.13
N SER A 179 -3.74 -3.69 7.23
CA SER A 179 -3.10 -3.76 8.56
C SER A 179 -2.29 -2.49 8.92
N PRO A 180 -2.86 -1.30 8.71
CA PRO A 180 -2.10 -0.05 8.82
C PRO A 180 -1.61 0.18 10.25
N ALA A 181 -0.37 0.63 10.41
CA ALA A 181 0.25 0.93 11.71
C ALA A 181 -0.26 2.27 12.29
N ILE A 182 -1.59 2.40 12.48
CA ILE A 182 -2.26 3.66 12.89
C ILE A 182 -1.78 4.15 14.24
N THR A 183 -1.49 3.23 15.16
CA THR A 183 -1.09 3.55 16.54
C THR A 183 0.41 3.84 16.68
N TRP A 184 1.15 3.84 15.59
CA TRP A 184 2.56 4.18 15.58
C TRP A 184 2.79 5.61 16.12
N GLU A 185 3.86 5.83 16.87
CA GLU A 185 4.23 7.14 17.44
C GLU A 185 3.07 7.81 18.18
N ASP A 186 2.55 7.15 19.21
CA ASP A 186 1.42 7.65 19.99
C ASP A 186 0.22 8.08 19.14
N SER A 187 0.07 7.40 17.99
CA SER A 187 -1.05 7.64 17.06
C SER A 187 -1.06 9.06 16.44
N PHE A 188 0.12 9.62 16.15
CA PHE A 188 0.26 10.97 15.56
C PHE A 188 -0.58 11.14 14.26
N LEU A 189 -0.85 10.04 13.55
CA LEU A 189 -1.71 10.03 12.35
C LEU A 189 -3.10 10.60 12.64
N LEU A 190 -3.60 10.47 13.86
CA LEU A 190 -4.94 10.95 14.23
C LEU A 190 -5.06 12.48 14.18
N ALA A 191 -3.98 13.21 14.42
CA ALA A 191 -3.99 14.67 14.24
C ALA A 191 -4.22 15.06 12.78
N HIS A 192 -3.56 14.37 11.84
CA HIS A 192 -3.80 14.58 10.41
C HIS A 192 -5.21 14.18 9.98
N ARG A 193 -5.77 13.12 10.57
CA ARG A 193 -7.16 12.70 10.34
C ARG A 193 -8.16 13.77 10.77
N ASP A 194 -7.93 14.39 11.93
CA ASP A 194 -8.86 15.36 12.51
C ASP A 194 -8.90 16.69 11.69
N ASP A 195 -7.81 16.99 10.96
CA ASP A 195 -7.72 18.14 10.05
C ASP A 195 -8.04 17.76 8.58
N PHE A 196 -8.48 16.53 8.32
CA PHE A 196 -8.67 16.03 6.96
C PHE A 196 -9.87 16.67 6.25
N ASP A 197 -9.60 17.22 5.06
CA ASP A 197 -10.58 17.70 4.10
C ASP A 197 -10.36 17.01 2.73
N PRO A 198 -11.33 16.26 2.19
CA PRO A 198 -11.23 15.66 0.86
C PRO A 198 -11.21 16.68 -0.29
N ALA A 199 -11.28 17.97 0.01
CA ALA A 199 -11.24 19.07 -0.96
C ALA A 199 -12.30 18.92 -2.09
N GLY A 200 -13.52 18.52 -1.74
CA GLY A 200 -14.63 18.33 -2.66
C GLY A 200 -14.49 17.12 -3.60
N ARG A 201 -13.60 16.19 -3.31
CA ARG A 201 -13.37 14.97 -4.12
C ARG A 201 -14.21 13.80 -3.63
N ASP A 202 -14.56 12.93 -4.57
CA ASP A 202 -15.14 11.62 -4.27
C ASP A 202 -14.01 10.59 -4.12
N LEU A 203 -13.72 10.21 -2.88
CA LEU A 203 -12.65 9.28 -2.52
C LEU A 203 -13.21 7.95 -2.05
N THR A 204 -12.53 6.87 -2.39
CA THR A 204 -12.82 5.54 -1.87
C THR A 204 -11.65 5.08 -1.01
N VAL A 205 -11.92 4.62 0.22
CA VAL A 205 -10.90 4.13 1.14
C VAL A 205 -11.28 2.72 1.60
N HIS A 206 -10.36 1.79 1.46
CA HIS A 206 -10.54 0.43 1.98
C HIS A 206 -9.46 0.13 3.02
N LEU A 207 -9.89 -0.24 4.21
CA LEU A 207 -9.01 -0.68 5.29
C LEU A 207 -9.27 -2.17 5.56
N SER A 208 -8.23 -2.87 5.97
CA SER A 208 -8.36 -4.29 6.32
C SER A 208 -7.34 -4.70 7.38
N ALA A 209 -7.57 -5.86 8.00
CA ALA A 209 -6.62 -6.52 8.88
C ALA A 209 -6.82 -8.04 8.86
N GLY A 210 -5.83 -8.80 9.25
CA GLY A 210 -5.97 -10.24 9.49
C GLY A 210 -6.70 -10.51 10.82
N GLU A 211 -7.44 -11.61 10.89
CA GLU A 211 -8.17 -12.03 12.09
C GLU A 211 -7.25 -12.10 13.32
N TRP A 212 -6.07 -12.66 13.13
CA TRP A 212 -5.08 -12.83 14.20
C TRP A 212 -4.23 -11.58 14.48
N GLU A 213 -4.70 -10.41 14.09
CA GLU A 213 -4.16 -9.12 14.51
C GLU A 213 -5.00 -8.45 15.61
N GLY A 214 -6.05 -9.13 16.07
CA GLY A 214 -6.86 -8.75 17.23
C GLY A 214 -6.20 -9.14 18.55
N ASP A 215 -7.03 -9.32 19.58
CA ASP A 215 -6.57 -9.56 20.94
C ASP A 215 -6.04 -11.00 21.15
N ASP A 216 -6.46 -11.96 20.33
CA ASP A 216 -6.12 -13.37 20.45
C ASP A 216 -4.87 -13.75 19.62
N LEU A 217 -4.15 -14.79 20.08
CA LEU A 217 -3.07 -15.41 19.31
C LEU A 217 -3.62 -16.37 18.26
N ALA A 218 -2.95 -16.43 17.11
CA ALA A 218 -3.20 -17.52 16.17
C ALA A 218 -2.91 -18.88 16.82
N PRO A 219 -3.64 -19.95 16.44
CA PRO A 219 -3.49 -21.27 17.08
C PRO A 219 -2.04 -21.78 17.16
N PHE A 220 -1.24 -21.53 16.14
CA PHE A 220 0.18 -21.94 16.09
C PHE A 220 1.10 -21.06 16.94
N GLN A 221 0.64 -19.92 17.45
CA GLN A 221 1.39 -19.02 18.33
C GLN A 221 1.14 -19.34 19.81
N ILE A 222 0.11 -20.13 20.10
CA ILE A 222 -0.24 -20.52 21.48
C ILE A 222 0.86 -21.44 22.03
N GLY A 223 1.45 -21.06 23.18
CA GLY A 223 2.54 -21.79 23.78
C GLY A 223 3.93 -21.54 23.17
N ALA A 224 4.06 -20.65 22.19
CA ALA A 224 5.35 -20.17 21.72
C ALA A 224 6.10 -19.39 22.83
N GLU A 225 7.41 -19.37 22.80
CA GLU A 225 8.25 -18.69 23.79
C GLU A 225 7.93 -17.19 23.89
N ASP A 226 7.58 -16.56 22.78
CA ASP A 226 7.25 -15.14 22.66
C ASP A 226 5.74 -14.83 22.77
N ALA A 227 4.89 -15.80 23.14
CA ALA A 227 3.44 -15.64 23.16
C ALA A 227 2.97 -14.45 24.05
N ALA A 228 3.57 -14.27 25.23
CA ALA A 228 3.24 -13.17 26.13
C ALA A 228 3.63 -11.80 25.57
N GLN A 229 4.77 -11.73 24.89
CA GLN A 229 5.23 -10.51 24.23
C GLN A 229 4.28 -10.15 23.07
N ARG A 230 3.89 -11.12 22.26
CA ARG A 230 2.92 -10.92 21.16
C ARG A 230 1.59 -10.36 21.65
N LEU A 231 1.04 -10.88 22.76
CA LEU A 231 -0.18 -10.34 23.35
C LEU A 231 0.00 -8.88 23.80
N THR A 232 1.14 -8.57 24.41
CA THR A 232 1.47 -7.20 24.81
C THR A 232 1.54 -6.26 23.62
N ASP A 233 2.17 -6.69 22.53
CA ASP A 233 2.30 -5.89 21.31
C ASP A 233 0.94 -5.69 20.62
N LYS A 234 0.11 -6.72 20.56
CA LYS A 234 -1.27 -6.64 20.05
C LYS A 234 -2.12 -5.65 20.84
N ALA A 235 -2.03 -5.66 22.16
CA ALA A 235 -2.75 -4.71 23.02
C ALA A 235 -2.32 -3.25 22.79
N LYS A 236 -1.08 -3.02 22.36
CA LYS A 236 -0.58 -1.69 21.98
C LYS A 236 -1.01 -1.30 20.58
N THR A 237 -0.82 -2.18 19.60
CA THR A 237 -1.09 -1.88 18.18
C THR A 237 -2.57 -1.78 17.88
N ARG A 238 -3.41 -2.61 18.51
CA ARG A 238 -4.87 -2.63 18.33
C ARG A 238 -5.30 -2.57 16.86
N THR A 239 -4.59 -3.28 15.99
CA THR A 239 -4.65 -3.11 14.53
C THR A 239 -6.08 -3.20 13.99
N ILE A 240 -6.84 -4.23 14.39
CA ILE A 240 -8.25 -4.40 13.97
C ILE A 240 -9.11 -3.22 14.43
N ALA A 241 -9.05 -2.89 15.72
CA ALA A 241 -9.89 -1.83 16.28
C ALA A 241 -9.55 -0.46 15.68
N ALA A 242 -8.26 -0.15 15.54
CA ALA A 242 -7.80 1.11 14.98
C ALA A 242 -8.20 1.26 13.50
N ALA A 243 -8.04 0.20 12.69
CA ALA A 243 -8.43 0.21 11.29
C ALA A 243 -9.95 0.34 11.10
N HIS A 244 -10.73 -0.39 11.91
CA HIS A 244 -12.20 -0.29 11.90
C HIS A 244 -12.69 1.10 12.30
N GLN A 245 -12.18 1.67 13.39
CA GLN A 245 -12.50 3.02 13.84
C GLN A 245 -12.12 4.08 12.79
N MET A 246 -10.98 3.92 12.13
CA MET A 246 -10.55 4.80 11.05
C MET A 246 -11.52 4.75 9.87
N ALA A 247 -11.96 3.56 9.46
CA ALA A 247 -12.94 3.40 8.39
C ALA A 247 -14.28 4.07 8.74
N GLN A 248 -14.76 3.89 9.98
CA GLN A 248 -15.99 4.55 10.46
C GLN A 248 -15.87 6.07 10.42
N HIS A 249 -14.75 6.61 10.92
CA HIS A 249 -14.49 8.05 10.88
C HIS A 249 -14.49 8.59 9.45
N LEU A 250 -13.73 7.95 8.55
CA LEU A 250 -13.64 8.36 7.15
C LEU A 250 -14.98 8.28 6.43
N ASN A 251 -15.80 7.27 6.73
CA ASN A 251 -17.12 7.14 6.11
C ASN A 251 -18.13 8.20 6.59
N ALA A 252 -17.83 8.91 7.67
CA ALA A 252 -18.61 10.07 8.13
C ALA A 252 -18.20 11.38 7.43
N VAL A 253 -17.10 11.40 6.68
CA VAL A 253 -16.61 12.57 5.96
C VAL A 253 -17.34 12.70 4.61
N PRO A 254 -18.00 13.83 4.31
CA PRO A 254 -18.66 14.03 3.01
C PRO A 254 -17.69 13.83 1.83
N GLY A 255 -18.10 13.10 0.81
CA GLY A 255 -17.27 12.79 -0.36
C GLY A 255 -16.33 11.59 -0.16
N VAL A 256 -16.33 10.96 1.01
CA VAL A 256 -15.52 9.74 1.27
C VAL A 256 -16.44 8.53 1.45
N THR A 257 -16.14 7.47 0.71
CA THR A 257 -16.74 6.15 0.92
C THR A 257 -15.67 5.23 1.49
N ALA A 258 -15.78 4.88 2.77
CA ALA A 258 -14.82 4.02 3.44
C ALA A 258 -15.44 2.66 3.80
N SER A 259 -14.63 1.61 3.73
CA SER A 259 -15.00 0.24 4.12
C SER A 259 -13.89 -0.42 4.93
N TYR A 260 -14.27 -1.41 5.72
CA TYR A 260 -13.32 -2.23 6.49
C TYR A 260 -13.63 -3.71 6.32
N GLU A 261 -12.59 -4.55 6.24
CA GLU A 261 -12.71 -6.00 6.11
C GLU A 261 -11.69 -6.70 7.02
N THR A 262 -12.12 -7.76 7.72
CA THR A 262 -11.21 -8.67 8.43
C THR A 262 -11.05 -9.95 7.63
N TYR A 263 -9.80 -10.40 7.43
CA TYR A 263 -9.52 -11.63 6.69
C TYR A 263 -9.37 -12.81 7.66
N PRO A 264 -10.29 -13.80 7.61
CA PRO A 264 -10.25 -14.96 8.48
C PRO A 264 -8.98 -15.78 8.33
N GLY A 265 -8.42 -16.25 9.45
CA GLY A 265 -7.23 -17.10 9.48
C GLY A 265 -5.90 -16.38 9.26
N GLU A 266 -5.90 -15.09 8.94
CA GLU A 266 -4.68 -14.37 8.58
C GLU A 266 -4.03 -13.67 9.79
N THR A 267 -2.70 -13.70 9.80
CA THR A 267 -1.84 -12.91 10.68
C THR A 267 -1.35 -11.65 9.96
N HIS A 268 -0.61 -10.78 10.66
CA HIS A 268 -0.04 -9.55 10.10
C HIS A 268 0.77 -9.76 8.81
N MET A 269 1.52 -10.87 8.71
CA MET A 269 2.35 -11.13 7.52
C MET A 269 1.64 -12.00 6.49
N SER A 270 0.84 -12.98 6.92
CA SER A 270 0.13 -13.86 5.99
C SER A 270 -1.04 -13.18 5.27
N VAL A 271 -1.54 -12.08 5.80
CA VAL A 271 -2.60 -11.26 5.19
C VAL A 271 -2.17 -10.58 3.89
N LEU A 272 -0.85 -10.35 3.69
CA LEU A 272 -0.37 -9.54 2.58
C LEU A 272 -0.83 -10.02 1.19
N PRO A 273 -0.69 -11.30 0.81
CA PRO A 273 -1.19 -11.78 -0.50
C PRO A 273 -2.69 -11.62 -0.67
N VAL A 274 -3.47 -11.84 0.41
CA VAL A 274 -4.93 -11.67 0.42
C VAL A 274 -5.30 -10.21 0.21
N ALA A 275 -4.65 -9.31 0.94
CA ALA A 275 -4.84 -7.87 0.84
C ALA A 275 -4.44 -7.32 -0.54
N VAL A 276 -3.35 -7.83 -1.16
CA VAL A 276 -2.96 -7.49 -2.53
C VAL A 276 -4.06 -7.89 -3.52
N ASN A 277 -4.61 -9.10 -3.40
CA ASN A 277 -5.73 -9.51 -4.23
C ASN A 277 -6.97 -8.61 -4.03
N ARG A 278 -7.28 -8.25 -2.79
CA ARG A 278 -8.38 -7.31 -2.50
C ARG A 278 -8.11 -5.92 -3.07
N ALA A 279 -6.86 -5.45 -3.04
CA ALA A 279 -6.47 -4.17 -3.60
C ALA A 279 -6.73 -4.09 -5.11
N LEU A 280 -6.54 -5.18 -5.86
CA LEU A 280 -6.91 -5.25 -7.27
C LEU A 280 -8.41 -5.02 -7.46
N HIS A 281 -9.27 -5.66 -6.65
CA HIS A 281 -10.71 -5.46 -6.71
C HIS A 281 -11.11 -4.02 -6.36
N CYS A 282 -10.51 -3.44 -5.33
CA CYS A 282 -10.75 -2.03 -4.98
C CYS A 282 -10.34 -1.08 -6.11
N ALA A 283 -9.22 -1.36 -6.80
CA ALA A 283 -8.69 -0.50 -7.86
C ALA A 283 -9.42 -0.68 -9.20
N PHE A 284 -9.85 -1.89 -9.55
CA PHE A 284 -10.21 -2.25 -10.92
C PHE A 284 -11.58 -2.93 -11.06
N ALA A 285 -12.45 -2.88 -10.05
CA ALA A 285 -13.81 -3.41 -10.16
C ALA A 285 -14.58 -2.72 -11.31
N LEU A 286 -15.19 -3.53 -12.18
CA LEU A 286 -15.96 -3.04 -13.34
C LEU A 286 -17.33 -2.49 -12.94
N LYS A 287 -17.94 -3.07 -11.91
CA LYS A 287 -19.23 -2.63 -11.35
C LYS A 287 -19.05 -2.36 -9.87
N LYS A 288 -19.63 -1.26 -9.40
CA LYS A 288 -19.70 -0.99 -7.96
C LYS A 288 -20.56 -2.10 -7.32
N SER A 289 -20.07 -2.69 -6.23
CA SER A 289 -20.93 -3.49 -5.36
C SER A 289 -22.05 -2.58 -4.82
N PRO A 290 -23.30 -3.06 -4.72
CA PRO A 290 -24.31 -2.31 -4.00
C PRO A 290 -23.83 -2.06 -2.56
N PRO A 291 -24.22 -0.93 -1.94
CA PRO A 291 -23.92 -0.71 -0.54
C PRO A 291 -24.47 -1.86 0.28
N GLU A 292 -23.69 -2.35 1.23
CA GLU A 292 -24.16 -3.32 2.21
C GLU A 292 -25.31 -2.71 2.99
N ALA A 293 -26.42 -3.46 3.08
CA ALA A 293 -27.67 -3.03 3.71
C ALA A 293 -27.57 -3.07 5.25
#